data_e335485f1f1a64bb20c4481e7c524d95
#
_entry.id   e335485f1f1a64bb20c4481e7c524d95
#
_cell.length_a   1.000
_cell.length_b   1.000
_cell.length_c   1.000
_cell.angle_alpha   90.00
_cell.angle_beta   90.00
_cell.angle_gamma   90.00
#
_symmetry.space_group_name_H-M   'P 1'
#
loop_
_entity.id
_entity.type
_entity.pdbx_description
1 polymer ?
#
loop_
_entity_poly.entity_id
_entity_poly.type
_entity_poly.pdbx_seq_one_letter_code
_entity_poly.pdbx_strand_id
1 'polypeptide(L)'
;KNYMKKVEIYTGTVEKMDFPNKGILHIGEEKVVVKNALPGQTVEIAISKQRKGRCEGRLLKVVTPAAYENTEGACPHRADCGGCTYQTVPYEEQLKIKEQQVRALLDPVLPAGYNFEGIKGSPLTKAYRNKMEFSFGDEFKDGPMTLGMHKRGSFYDIVTVDQCVLVHPDCCKILRATLDYFTEHGAVFYKKMAHVGYLRHLLVRRGVKTGEILVDLVTSTQTEGTWKSEQNEEALLEGWKEKLLGLDLEGSFAGILHTENDSLADVVQNDRTVILYGQDFFMEELLGLKFKITPFSFFQ
;
A
#
# COMPACT_ATOMS: atom_id res chain seq x y z
N LYS A 1 26.04 24.74 19.45
CA LYS A 1 26.38 23.34 19.77
C LYS A 1 25.09 22.54 19.73
N ASN A 2 24.81 21.88 18.58
CA ASN A 2 23.75 20.88 18.47
C ASN A 2 24.17 19.65 19.27
N TYR A 3 23.68 19.51 20.47
CA TYR A 3 23.72 18.23 21.17
C TYR A 3 22.79 17.28 20.43
N MET A 4 23.31 16.33 19.69
CA MET A 4 22.54 15.16 19.27
C MET A 4 22.05 14.48 20.53
N LYS A 5 20.73 14.54 20.81
CA LYS A 5 20.14 13.75 21.89
C LYS A 5 20.46 12.29 21.58
N LYS A 6 21.17 11.63 22.50
CA LYS A 6 21.46 10.19 22.40
C LYS A 6 20.12 9.47 22.30
N VAL A 7 19.88 8.79 21.20
CA VAL A 7 18.65 8.01 21.00
C VAL A 7 18.75 6.81 21.94
N GLU A 8 17.87 6.76 22.92
CA GLU A 8 17.81 5.64 23.86
C GLU A 8 17.14 4.45 23.18
N ILE A 9 17.84 3.32 23.15
CA ILE A 9 17.38 2.06 22.55
C ILE A 9 17.04 1.09 23.69
N TYR A 10 15.86 0.49 23.59
CA TYR A 10 15.37 -0.49 24.55
C TYR A 10 14.96 -1.78 23.83
N THR A 11 15.06 -2.88 24.57
CA THR A 11 14.56 -4.19 24.11
C THR A 11 13.42 -4.61 25.05
N GLY A 12 12.33 -5.09 24.45
CA GLY A 12 11.17 -5.54 25.21
C GLY A 12 10.28 -6.47 24.40
N THR A 13 9.41 -7.20 25.08
CA THR A 13 8.44 -8.10 24.46
C THR A 13 7.09 -7.41 24.34
N VAL A 14 6.49 -7.47 23.14
CA VAL A 14 5.17 -6.92 22.86
C VAL A 14 4.12 -7.82 23.53
N GLU A 15 3.34 -7.27 24.44
CA GLU A 15 2.37 -8.02 25.25
C GLU A 15 1.03 -8.18 24.52
N LYS A 16 0.57 -7.11 23.86
CA LYS A 16 -0.70 -7.07 23.12
C LYS A 16 -0.66 -6.03 22.02
N MET A 17 -1.69 -6.03 21.18
CA MET A 17 -1.89 -5.02 20.15
C MET A 17 -3.22 -4.30 20.34
N ASP A 18 -3.16 -3.01 20.67
CA ASP A 18 -4.33 -2.13 20.69
C ASP A 18 -4.69 -1.69 19.24
N PHE A 19 -5.96 -1.42 19.00
CA PHE A 19 -6.47 -0.97 17.70
C PHE A 19 -5.87 0.41 17.30
N PRO A 20 -5.53 0.63 16.03
CA PRO A 20 -5.58 -0.32 14.91
C PRO A 20 -4.31 -1.18 14.73
N ASN A 21 -3.14 -0.80 15.13
CA ASN A 21 -1.88 -1.54 14.98
C ASN A 21 -0.84 -0.99 15.96
N LYS A 22 -1.23 -0.89 17.23
CA LYS A 22 -0.40 -0.34 18.29
C LYS A 22 0.06 -1.46 19.19
N GLY A 23 1.24 -2.02 18.94
CA GLY A 23 1.89 -2.95 19.87
C GLY A 23 2.17 -2.25 21.19
N ILE A 24 1.87 -2.91 22.29
CA ILE A 24 2.07 -2.43 23.65
C ILE A 24 3.14 -3.27 24.31
N LEU A 25 4.15 -2.61 24.87
CA LEU A 25 5.14 -3.20 25.75
C LEU A 25 5.41 -2.27 26.94
N HIS A 26 6.05 -2.77 27.97
CA HIS A 26 6.48 -1.98 29.12
C HIS A 26 8.01 -1.95 29.22
N ILE A 27 8.54 -0.78 29.58
CA ILE A 27 9.94 -0.58 29.96
C ILE A 27 9.92 -0.11 31.42
N GLY A 28 10.22 -1.02 32.33
CA GLY A 28 9.92 -0.80 33.77
C GLY A 28 8.42 -0.62 33.96
N GLU A 29 8.00 0.48 34.57
CA GLU A 29 6.58 0.81 34.78
C GLU A 29 5.94 1.61 33.60
N GLU A 30 6.73 2.02 32.63
CA GLU A 30 6.26 2.89 31.57
C GLU A 30 5.69 2.09 30.39
N LYS A 31 4.41 2.36 30.06
CA LYS A 31 3.74 1.80 28.87
C LYS A 31 4.27 2.48 27.60
N VAL A 32 4.82 1.70 26.68
CA VAL A 32 5.32 2.17 25.39
C VAL A 32 4.46 1.64 24.25
N VAL A 33 4.07 2.54 23.34
CA VAL A 33 3.31 2.21 22.14
C VAL A 33 4.26 2.10 20.94
N VAL A 34 4.27 0.95 20.30
CA VAL A 34 5.12 0.68 19.11
C VAL A 34 4.25 0.26 17.95
N LYS A 35 4.18 1.10 16.91
CA LYS A 35 3.40 0.77 15.70
C LYS A 35 4.00 -0.43 14.97
N ASN A 36 3.13 -1.28 14.44
CA ASN A 36 3.46 -2.45 13.61
C ASN A 36 4.29 -3.55 14.32
N ALA A 37 4.47 -3.49 15.64
CA ALA A 37 5.04 -4.58 16.41
C ALA A 37 3.94 -5.55 16.83
N LEU A 38 4.16 -6.86 16.63
CA LEU A 38 3.16 -7.91 16.86
C LEU A 38 3.24 -8.48 18.28
N PRO A 39 2.14 -8.89 18.90
CA PRO A 39 2.14 -9.56 20.19
C PRO A 39 3.08 -10.77 20.21
N GLY A 40 3.86 -10.93 21.26
CA GLY A 40 4.84 -12.02 21.42
C GLY A 40 6.19 -11.78 20.74
N GLN A 41 6.34 -10.74 19.92
CA GLN A 41 7.65 -10.37 19.39
C GLN A 41 8.53 -9.72 20.48
N THR A 42 9.81 -10.08 20.52
CA THR A 42 10.83 -9.29 21.21
C THR A 42 11.44 -8.31 20.21
N VAL A 43 11.39 -7.03 20.55
CA VAL A 43 11.75 -5.94 19.64
C VAL A 43 12.75 -4.97 20.23
N GLU A 44 13.64 -4.43 19.40
CA GLU A 44 14.42 -3.25 19.69
C GLU A 44 13.66 -2.00 19.24
N ILE A 45 13.54 -1.02 20.11
CA ILE A 45 12.84 0.22 19.85
C ILE A 45 13.70 1.43 20.25
N ALA A 46 13.50 2.53 19.52
CA ALA A 46 14.00 3.84 19.93
C ALA A 46 12.84 4.69 20.43
N ILE A 47 12.98 5.29 21.62
CA ILE A 47 11.96 6.22 22.14
C ILE A 47 11.93 7.46 21.25
N SER A 48 10.78 7.70 20.62
CA SER A 48 10.58 8.79 19.65
C SER A 48 9.83 9.98 20.24
N LYS A 49 8.92 9.73 21.19
CA LYS A 49 8.12 10.75 21.84
C LYS A 49 7.83 10.35 23.28
N GLN A 50 8.06 11.28 24.20
CA GLN A 50 7.65 11.16 25.59
C GLN A 50 6.91 12.43 26.01
N ARG A 51 5.61 12.28 26.25
CA ARG A 51 4.75 13.35 26.79
C ARG A 51 3.96 12.77 27.97
N LYS A 52 3.49 13.61 28.89
CA LYS A 52 2.74 13.20 30.09
C LYS A 52 1.76 12.05 29.80
N GLY A 53 2.08 10.85 30.31
CA GLY A 53 1.25 9.64 30.19
C GLY A 53 1.25 8.95 28.82
N ARG A 54 2.16 9.32 27.89
CA ARG A 54 2.25 8.67 26.56
C ARG A 54 3.70 8.58 26.11
N CYS A 55 4.20 7.35 26.01
CA CYS A 55 5.50 7.02 25.46
C CYS A 55 5.32 6.28 24.12
N GLU A 56 5.96 6.78 23.06
CA GLU A 56 5.93 6.17 21.73
C GLU A 56 7.34 5.72 21.35
N GLY A 57 7.45 4.45 20.96
CA GLY A 57 8.68 3.84 20.45
C GLY A 57 8.59 3.63 18.93
N ARG A 58 9.70 3.91 18.25
CA ARG A 58 9.88 3.53 16.85
C ARG A 58 10.51 2.15 16.79
N LEU A 59 9.88 1.20 16.12
CA LEU A 59 10.43 -0.13 15.88
C LEU A 59 11.71 -0.02 15.06
N LEU A 60 12.82 -0.53 15.58
CA LEU A 60 14.09 -0.62 14.89
C LEU A 60 14.30 -2.01 14.29
N LYS A 61 14.03 -3.05 15.10
CA LYS A 61 14.27 -4.43 14.70
C LYS A 61 13.38 -5.38 15.49
N VAL A 62 12.93 -6.45 14.86
CA VAL A 62 12.40 -7.65 15.53
C VAL A 62 13.59 -8.53 15.86
N VAL A 63 13.88 -8.70 17.14
CA VAL A 63 14.98 -9.53 17.66
C VAL A 63 14.58 -10.99 17.61
N THR A 64 13.37 -11.29 18.12
CA THR A 64 12.81 -12.63 18.10
C THR A 64 11.37 -12.54 17.59
N PRO A 65 11.02 -13.26 16.52
CA PRO A 65 9.64 -13.37 16.08
C PRO A 65 8.73 -13.97 17.14
N ALA A 66 7.43 -13.71 17.08
CA ALA A 66 6.46 -14.40 17.91
C ALA A 66 6.36 -15.88 17.50
N ALA A 67 6.06 -16.75 18.46
CA ALA A 67 6.05 -18.21 18.24
C ALA A 67 5.07 -18.69 17.15
N TYR A 68 4.02 -17.91 16.87
CA TYR A 68 3.04 -18.20 15.81
C TYR A 68 3.44 -17.68 14.43
N GLU A 69 4.47 -16.84 14.32
CA GLU A 69 4.85 -16.28 13.02
C GLU A 69 5.40 -17.34 12.08
N ASN A 70 4.96 -17.26 10.82
CA ASN A 70 5.42 -18.12 9.73
C ASN A 70 5.66 -17.25 8.49
N THR A 71 6.77 -17.49 7.81
CA THR A 71 7.14 -16.77 6.58
C THR A 71 6.86 -17.58 5.32
N GLU A 72 6.41 -18.84 5.45
CA GLU A 72 6.09 -19.70 4.31
C GLU A 72 4.91 -19.11 3.51
N GLY A 73 5.12 -18.93 2.22
CA GLY A 73 4.13 -18.33 1.32
C GLY A 73 3.74 -16.87 1.62
N ALA A 74 4.49 -16.18 2.49
CA ALA A 74 4.32 -14.75 2.73
C ALA A 74 4.81 -13.94 1.52
N CYS A 75 4.33 -12.69 1.43
CA CYS A 75 4.73 -11.77 0.37
C CYS A 75 6.26 -11.57 0.34
N PRO A 76 6.92 -11.69 -0.82
CA PRO A 76 8.37 -11.48 -0.92
C PRO A 76 8.80 -10.06 -0.55
N HIS A 77 7.91 -9.07 -0.73
CA HIS A 77 8.17 -7.66 -0.39
C HIS A 77 7.93 -7.32 1.09
N ARG A 78 7.61 -8.29 1.96
CA ARG A 78 7.18 -8.05 3.35
C ARG A 78 8.22 -7.32 4.22
N ALA A 79 9.50 -7.46 3.90
CA ALA A 79 10.57 -6.82 4.65
C ALA A 79 10.58 -5.30 4.44
N ASP A 80 10.38 -4.87 3.20
CA ASP A 80 10.56 -3.49 2.77
C ASP A 80 9.22 -2.75 2.58
N CYS A 81 8.20 -3.42 2.06
CA CYS A 81 6.89 -2.80 1.79
C CYS A 81 6.14 -2.45 3.08
N GLY A 82 5.67 -1.20 3.18
CA GLY A 82 4.85 -0.72 4.30
C GLY A 82 3.37 -1.09 4.24
N GLY A 83 2.89 -1.72 3.16
CA GLY A 83 1.47 -1.97 2.92
C GLY A 83 0.81 -3.01 3.84
N CYS A 84 1.58 -3.89 4.48
CA CYS A 84 1.04 -4.99 5.30
C CYS A 84 1.73 -5.10 6.65
N THR A 85 0.94 -5.35 7.70
CA THR A 85 1.45 -5.60 9.06
C THR A 85 1.50 -7.09 9.39
N TYR A 86 0.57 -7.90 8.86
CA TYR A 86 0.31 -9.27 9.31
C TYR A 86 0.80 -10.36 8.36
N GLN A 87 1.77 -10.07 7.47
CA GLN A 87 2.20 -11.05 6.45
C GLN A 87 2.85 -12.33 7.00
N THR A 88 3.40 -12.27 8.21
CA THR A 88 4.00 -13.41 8.90
C THR A 88 3.06 -14.09 9.89
N VAL A 89 1.84 -13.56 10.05
CA VAL A 89 0.84 -14.06 11.00
C VAL A 89 -0.12 -15.01 10.29
N PRO A 90 -0.27 -16.26 10.73
CA PRO A 90 -1.30 -17.17 10.22
C PRO A 90 -2.69 -16.52 10.31
N TYR A 91 -3.55 -16.77 9.32
CA TYR A 91 -4.82 -16.05 9.21
C TYR A 91 -5.72 -16.21 10.44
N GLU A 92 -5.75 -17.39 11.03
CA GLU A 92 -6.51 -17.67 12.27
C GLU A 92 -6.01 -16.83 13.45
N GLU A 93 -4.70 -16.62 13.56
CA GLU A 93 -4.13 -15.73 14.59
C GLU A 93 -4.44 -14.26 14.29
N GLN A 94 -4.48 -13.86 13.02
CA GLN A 94 -4.96 -12.51 12.65
C GLN A 94 -6.39 -12.27 13.13
N LEU A 95 -7.29 -13.26 12.97
CA LEU A 95 -8.67 -13.17 13.43
C LEU A 95 -8.74 -13.04 14.95
N LYS A 96 -7.95 -13.80 15.70
CA LYS A 96 -7.88 -13.72 17.18
C LYS A 96 -7.39 -12.33 17.63
N ILE A 97 -6.33 -11.81 17.01
CA ILE A 97 -5.82 -10.46 17.34
C ILE A 97 -6.91 -9.41 17.09
N LYS A 98 -7.60 -9.48 15.96
CA LYS A 98 -8.68 -8.55 15.62
C LYS A 98 -9.89 -8.68 16.54
N GLU A 99 -10.25 -9.89 16.92
CA GLU A 99 -11.31 -10.12 17.91
C GLU A 99 -10.97 -9.47 19.25
N GLN A 100 -9.76 -9.69 19.74
CA GLN A 100 -9.29 -9.08 21.00
C GLN A 100 -9.31 -7.55 20.92
N GLN A 101 -8.92 -6.96 19.80
CA GLN A 101 -8.98 -5.51 19.58
C GLN A 101 -10.41 -4.98 19.64
N VAL A 102 -11.35 -5.66 18.98
CA VAL A 102 -12.78 -5.27 18.98
C VAL A 102 -13.38 -5.41 20.36
N ARG A 103 -13.14 -6.53 21.05
CA ARG A 103 -13.60 -6.72 22.44
C ARG A 103 -13.04 -5.63 23.35
N ALA A 104 -11.75 -5.31 23.28
CA ALA A 104 -11.15 -4.26 24.09
C ALA A 104 -11.77 -2.87 23.88
N LEU A 105 -12.38 -2.61 22.73
CA LEU A 105 -13.14 -1.39 22.47
C LEU A 105 -14.58 -1.47 22.98
N LEU A 106 -15.22 -2.64 22.93
CA LEU A 106 -16.63 -2.83 23.28
C LEU A 106 -16.85 -3.07 24.77
N ASP A 107 -16.01 -3.88 25.42
CA ASP A 107 -16.15 -4.28 26.82
C ASP A 107 -16.31 -3.10 27.81
N PRO A 108 -15.62 -1.96 27.65
CA PRO A 108 -15.77 -0.82 28.54
C PRO A 108 -17.10 -0.06 28.39
N VAL A 109 -17.79 -0.21 27.25
CA VAL A 109 -18.96 0.62 26.89
C VAL A 109 -20.26 -0.16 26.77
N LEU A 110 -20.20 -1.49 26.69
CA LEU A 110 -21.37 -2.35 26.62
C LEU A 110 -21.70 -2.99 27.97
N PRO A 111 -22.98 -3.36 28.23
CA PRO A 111 -23.37 -4.09 29.43
C PRO A 111 -22.61 -5.42 29.55
N ALA A 112 -22.26 -5.80 30.76
CA ALA A 112 -21.64 -7.09 31.03
C ALA A 112 -22.53 -8.24 30.49
N GLY A 113 -21.91 -9.20 29.77
CA GLY A 113 -22.59 -10.34 29.18
C GLY A 113 -23.31 -10.07 27.84
N TYR A 114 -22.97 -8.99 27.16
CA TYR A 114 -23.42 -8.80 25.77
C TYR A 114 -23.01 -9.99 24.88
N ASN A 115 -23.86 -10.34 23.91
CA ASN A 115 -23.58 -11.42 22.99
C ASN A 115 -22.57 -10.97 21.92
N PHE A 116 -21.35 -11.52 21.96
CA PHE A 116 -20.36 -11.33 20.91
C PHE A 116 -20.38 -12.56 19.98
N GLU A 117 -20.86 -12.38 18.77
CA GLU A 117 -21.06 -13.48 17.81
C GLU A 117 -19.75 -13.97 17.15
N GLY A 118 -18.61 -13.40 17.53
CA GLY A 118 -17.31 -13.75 16.99
C GLY A 118 -16.91 -12.89 15.81
N ILE A 119 -15.87 -13.34 15.08
CA ILE A 119 -15.36 -12.68 13.88
C ILE A 119 -15.50 -13.63 12.68
N LYS A 120 -16.14 -13.15 11.61
CA LYS A 120 -16.27 -13.92 10.36
C LYS A 120 -15.02 -13.73 9.51
N GLY A 121 -14.32 -14.84 9.24
CA GLY A 121 -13.15 -14.85 8.36
C GLY A 121 -13.51 -14.66 6.89
N SER A 122 -12.56 -14.12 6.13
CA SER A 122 -12.66 -14.08 4.67
C SER A 122 -12.38 -15.46 4.07
N PRO A 123 -13.14 -15.90 3.04
CA PRO A 123 -12.84 -17.14 2.33
C PRO A 123 -11.54 -17.06 1.51
N LEU A 124 -11.10 -15.85 1.17
CA LEU A 124 -9.85 -15.61 0.45
C LEU A 124 -8.91 -14.76 1.30
N THR A 125 -7.67 -15.23 1.47
CA THR A 125 -6.62 -14.54 2.22
C THR A 125 -5.55 -13.93 1.33
N LYS A 126 -5.56 -14.28 0.03
CA LYS A 126 -4.68 -13.74 -1.01
C LYS A 126 -5.53 -13.35 -2.23
N ALA A 127 -4.99 -12.48 -3.08
CA ALA A 127 -5.62 -12.00 -4.31
C ALA A 127 -7.05 -11.45 -4.12
N TYR A 128 -7.37 -10.97 -2.93
CA TYR A 128 -8.71 -10.45 -2.60
C TYR A 128 -8.87 -8.96 -2.87
N ARG A 129 -7.75 -8.24 -2.99
CA ARG A 129 -7.78 -6.79 -3.16
C ARG A 129 -8.02 -6.44 -4.62
N ASN A 130 -9.08 -5.68 -4.88
CA ASN A 130 -9.55 -5.35 -6.22
C ASN A 130 -9.20 -3.91 -6.69
N LYS A 131 -8.53 -3.13 -5.82
CA LYS A 131 -8.02 -1.79 -6.13
C LYS A 131 -6.62 -1.61 -5.58
N MET A 132 -5.70 -1.16 -6.42
CA MET A 132 -4.38 -0.70 -5.98
C MET A 132 -4.05 0.64 -6.64
N GLU A 133 -3.44 1.49 -5.85
CA GLU A 133 -2.87 2.75 -6.26
C GLU A 133 -1.37 2.68 -5.97
N PHE A 134 -0.60 2.45 -7.01
CA PHE A 134 0.84 2.38 -6.93
C PHE A 134 1.43 3.77 -7.14
N SER A 135 2.48 4.12 -6.40
CA SER A 135 3.20 5.38 -6.55
C SER A 135 4.47 5.17 -7.35
N PHE A 136 4.77 6.11 -8.25
CA PHE A 136 6.11 6.24 -8.81
C PHE A 136 7.04 6.93 -7.81
N GLY A 137 8.30 6.53 -7.78
CA GLY A 137 9.30 7.10 -6.89
C GLY A 137 10.67 6.46 -7.06
N ASP A 138 11.48 6.54 -6.02
CA ASP A 138 12.75 5.81 -5.88
C ASP A 138 12.80 5.10 -4.52
N GLU A 139 13.58 4.03 -4.42
CA GLU A 139 13.74 3.27 -3.18
C GLU A 139 14.71 3.95 -2.20
N PHE A 140 15.58 4.76 -2.73
CA PHE A 140 16.52 5.64 -2.03
C PHE A 140 16.79 6.87 -2.89
N LYS A 141 17.13 7.97 -2.26
CA LYS A 141 17.33 9.25 -2.93
C LYS A 141 18.23 9.12 -4.18
N ASP A 142 17.71 9.60 -5.32
CA ASP A 142 18.34 9.57 -6.64
C ASP A 142 18.66 8.15 -7.16
N GLY A 143 17.96 7.13 -6.63
CA GLY A 143 18.00 5.76 -7.12
C GLY A 143 17.21 5.56 -8.42
N PRO A 144 17.21 4.32 -8.96
CA PRO A 144 16.41 3.99 -10.14
C PRO A 144 14.91 4.18 -9.84
N MET A 145 14.15 4.49 -10.90
CA MET A 145 12.71 4.63 -10.79
C MET A 145 12.07 3.31 -10.33
N THR A 146 11.15 3.43 -9.39
CA THR A 146 10.33 2.34 -8.86
C THR A 146 8.86 2.64 -9.04
N LEU A 147 8.02 1.61 -9.05
CA LEU A 147 6.58 1.72 -9.05
C LEU A 147 6.00 0.72 -8.03
N GLY A 148 5.31 1.24 -7.02
CA GLY A 148 4.79 0.34 -5.98
C GLY A 148 4.26 1.05 -4.75
N MET A 149 4.71 0.62 -3.59
CA MET A 149 4.21 1.07 -2.30
C MET A 149 5.30 1.76 -1.48
N HIS A 150 4.88 2.61 -0.56
CA HIS A 150 5.82 3.24 0.38
C HIS A 150 6.61 2.18 1.16
N LYS A 151 7.91 2.42 1.26
CA LYS A 151 8.83 1.61 2.07
C LYS A 151 8.46 1.71 3.54
N ARG A 152 8.57 0.60 4.25
CA ARG A 152 8.28 0.54 5.69
C ARG A 152 9.11 1.55 6.48
N GLY A 153 8.42 2.45 7.19
CA GLY A 153 9.06 3.49 7.98
C GLY A 153 9.58 4.69 7.20
N SER A 154 9.40 4.73 5.88
CA SER A 154 9.70 5.89 5.04
C SER A 154 8.43 6.55 4.51
N PHE A 155 8.51 7.88 4.35
CA PHE A 155 7.43 8.69 3.78
C PHE A 155 7.62 8.95 2.28
N TYR A 156 8.85 8.81 1.79
CA TYR A 156 9.23 9.18 0.44
C TYR A 156 9.64 7.99 -0.42
N ASP A 157 10.32 7.02 0.19
CA ASP A 157 10.88 5.89 -0.54
C ASP A 157 9.78 4.94 -1.01
N ILE A 158 9.85 4.51 -2.26
CA ILE A 158 8.91 3.61 -2.90
C ILE A 158 9.61 2.30 -3.28
N VAL A 159 9.05 1.17 -2.88
CA VAL A 159 9.54 -0.16 -3.28
C VAL A 159 8.65 -0.75 -4.36
N THR A 160 9.24 -1.33 -5.39
CA THR A 160 8.50 -2.04 -6.43
C THR A 160 7.86 -3.30 -5.85
N VAL A 161 6.56 -3.50 -6.12
CA VAL A 161 5.76 -4.60 -5.54
C VAL A 161 5.11 -5.48 -6.60
N ASP A 162 5.88 -5.89 -7.58
CA ASP A 162 5.47 -6.67 -8.74
C ASP A 162 5.16 -8.16 -8.46
N GLN A 163 5.24 -8.58 -7.19
CA GLN A 163 4.85 -9.90 -6.71
C GLN A 163 3.95 -9.78 -5.47
N CYS A 164 3.13 -8.72 -5.40
CA CYS A 164 2.21 -8.51 -4.30
C CYS A 164 1.16 -9.62 -4.25
N VAL A 165 1.07 -10.31 -3.11
CA VAL A 165 0.13 -11.43 -2.94
C VAL A 165 -1.29 -11.02 -2.61
N LEU A 166 -1.55 -9.73 -2.35
CA LEU A 166 -2.89 -9.23 -2.00
C LEU A 166 -3.76 -8.98 -3.23
N VAL A 167 -3.14 -8.72 -4.38
CA VAL A 167 -3.81 -8.43 -5.65
C VAL A 167 -3.74 -9.61 -6.59
N HIS A 168 -4.63 -9.60 -7.58
CA HIS A 168 -4.56 -10.55 -8.68
C HIS A 168 -3.24 -10.40 -9.48
N PRO A 169 -2.65 -11.50 -10.00
CA PRO A 169 -1.41 -11.44 -10.79
C PRO A 169 -1.43 -10.47 -11.96
N ASP A 170 -2.59 -10.24 -12.58
CA ASP A 170 -2.76 -9.25 -13.64
C ASP A 170 -2.30 -7.84 -13.21
N CYS A 171 -2.60 -7.44 -11.96
CA CYS A 171 -2.17 -6.14 -11.45
C CYS A 171 -0.64 -6.03 -11.37
N CYS A 172 0.04 -7.12 -11.02
CA CYS A 172 1.50 -7.18 -10.96
C CYS A 172 2.13 -7.13 -12.36
N LYS A 173 1.52 -7.82 -13.34
CA LYS A 173 1.95 -7.76 -14.75
C LYS A 173 1.80 -6.35 -15.33
N ILE A 174 0.68 -5.68 -15.06
CA ILE A 174 0.41 -4.29 -15.48
C ILE A 174 1.42 -3.33 -14.84
N LEU A 175 1.67 -3.46 -13.52
CA LEU A 175 2.67 -2.65 -12.82
C LEU A 175 4.05 -2.81 -13.46
N ARG A 176 4.51 -4.05 -13.67
CA ARG A 176 5.83 -4.34 -14.24
C ARG A 176 5.96 -3.77 -15.65
N ALA A 177 4.99 -4.04 -16.52
CA ALA A 177 4.99 -3.52 -17.90
C ALA A 177 5.00 -1.98 -17.95
N THR A 178 4.28 -1.33 -17.05
CA THR A 178 4.25 0.13 -16.92
C THR A 178 5.60 0.68 -16.47
N LEU A 179 6.18 0.10 -15.41
CA LEU A 179 7.49 0.53 -14.92
C LEU A 179 8.59 0.36 -15.98
N ASP A 180 8.63 -0.79 -16.63
CA ASP A 180 9.64 -1.10 -17.65
C ASP A 180 9.51 -0.13 -18.85
N TYR A 181 8.28 0.10 -19.32
CA TYR A 181 8.00 1.01 -20.41
C TYR A 181 8.50 2.43 -20.15
N PHE A 182 8.12 3.03 -19.03
CA PHE A 182 8.52 4.40 -18.70
C PHE A 182 10.00 4.52 -18.33
N THR A 183 10.59 3.48 -17.77
CA THR A 183 12.05 3.43 -17.52
C THR A 183 12.83 3.41 -18.84
N GLU A 184 12.40 2.61 -19.81
CA GLU A 184 13.00 2.50 -21.13
C GLU A 184 12.95 3.83 -21.90
N HIS A 185 11.84 4.57 -21.79
CA HIS A 185 11.70 5.90 -22.37
C HIS A 185 12.38 7.02 -21.57
N GLY A 186 12.99 6.68 -20.42
CA GLY A 186 13.68 7.63 -19.55
C GLY A 186 12.76 8.68 -18.93
N ALA A 187 11.48 8.33 -18.74
CA ALA A 187 10.53 9.20 -18.07
C ALA A 187 10.90 9.41 -16.60
N VAL A 188 10.58 10.58 -16.06
CA VAL A 188 10.87 10.92 -14.68
C VAL A 188 9.60 10.95 -13.83
N PHE A 189 9.71 10.49 -12.59
CA PHE A 189 8.62 10.58 -11.63
C PHE A 189 8.54 11.97 -10.98
N TYR A 190 7.35 12.33 -10.49
CA TYR A 190 7.09 13.59 -9.80
C TYR A 190 7.72 13.59 -8.41
N LYS A 191 8.73 14.45 -8.20
CA LYS A 191 9.42 14.63 -6.92
C LYS A 191 8.60 15.56 -6.01
N LYS A 192 7.90 15.00 -5.02
CA LYS A 192 6.96 15.70 -4.11
C LYS A 192 7.58 16.93 -3.43
N MET A 193 8.86 16.90 -3.07
CA MET A 193 9.53 18.03 -2.41
C MET A 193 9.94 19.14 -3.36
N ALA A 194 10.24 18.81 -4.61
CA ALA A 194 10.67 19.77 -5.63
C ALA A 194 9.49 20.25 -6.50
N HIS A 195 8.35 19.54 -6.43
CA HIS A 195 7.17 19.76 -7.28
C HIS A 195 7.49 19.71 -8.78
N VAL A 196 8.40 18.82 -9.18
CA VAL A 196 8.88 18.67 -10.56
C VAL A 196 8.87 17.20 -10.96
N GLY A 197 8.46 16.92 -12.20
CA GLY A 197 8.41 15.59 -12.80
C GLY A 197 7.03 15.25 -13.34
N TYR A 198 6.90 14.11 -14.00
CA TYR A 198 5.72 13.74 -14.78
C TYR A 198 4.90 12.62 -14.11
N LEU A 199 5.47 11.43 -13.90
CA LEU A 199 4.76 10.25 -13.42
C LEU A 199 4.43 10.34 -11.93
N ARG A 200 3.16 10.13 -11.54
CA ARG A 200 2.71 10.20 -10.15
C ARG A 200 2.22 8.87 -9.63
N HIS A 201 1.13 8.34 -10.20
CA HIS A 201 0.49 7.12 -9.71
C HIS A 201 0.03 6.24 -10.86
N LEU A 202 -0.12 4.96 -10.57
CA LEU A 202 -0.80 3.98 -11.40
C LEU A 202 -1.94 3.36 -10.58
N LEU A 203 -3.17 3.66 -10.96
CA LEU A 203 -4.36 3.05 -10.39
C LEU A 203 -4.75 1.83 -11.21
N VAL A 204 -4.89 0.67 -10.56
CA VAL A 204 -5.39 -0.56 -11.18
C VAL A 204 -6.59 -1.06 -10.39
N ARG A 205 -7.69 -1.27 -11.08
CA ARG A 205 -8.92 -1.88 -10.55
C ARG A 205 -9.25 -3.13 -11.35
N ARG A 206 -9.77 -4.15 -10.67
CA ARG A 206 -10.17 -5.40 -11.32
C ARG A 206 -11.46 -5.91 -10.70
N GLY A 207 -12.45 -6.21 -11.54
CA GLY A 207 -13.66 -6.90 -11.15
C GLY A 207 -13.35 -8.36 -10.78
N VAL A 208 -13.85 -8.81 -9.63
CA VAL A 208 -13.62 -10.19 -9.17
C VAL A 208 -14.45 -11.19 -9.96
N LYS A 209 -15.71 -10.84 -10.23
CA LYS A 209 -16.64 -11.69 -10.99
C LYS A 209 -16.53 -11.52 -12.50
N THR A 210 -16.35 -10.29 -12.93
CA THR A 210 -16.31 -9.97 -14.38
C THR A 210 -14.93 -10.16 -15.01
N GLY A 211 -13.86 -10.06 -14.20
CA GLY A 211 -12.49 -10.01 -14.70
C GLY A 211 -12.15 -8.73 -15.48
N GLU A 212 -13.06 -7.75 -15.50
CA GLU A 212 -12.82 -6.46 -16.17
C GLU A 212 -11.75 -5.63 -15.42
N ILE A 213 -10.84 -5.04 -16.16
CA ILE A 213 -9.70 -4.27 -15.63
C ILE A 213 -9.81 -2.82 -16.10
N LEU A 214 -9.70 -1.90 -15.14
CA LEU A 214 -9.59 -0.47 -15.39
C LEU A 214 -8.24 0.01 -14.87
N VAL A 215 -7.47 0.65 -15.76
CA VAL A 215 -6.15 1.20 -15.44
C VAL A 215 -6.18 2.71 -15.67
N ASP A 216 -5.61 3.47 -14.74
CA ASP A 216 -5.49 4.91 -14.86
C ASP A 216 -4.05 5.34 -14.49
N LEU A 217 -3.35 5.93 -15.46
CA LEU A 217 -2.05 6.55 -15.25
C LEU A 217 -2.27 7.99 -14.82
N VAL A 218 -1.78 8.34 -13.64
CA VAL A 218 -1.86 9.70 -13.12
C VAL A 218 -0.52 10.39 -13.29
N THR A 219 -0.52 11.55 -13.96
CA THR A 219 0.69 12.35 -14.20
C THR A 219 0.47 13.81 -13.78
N SER A 220 1.53 14.59 -13.75
CA SER A 220 1.42 16.05 -13.79
C SER A 220 1.27 16.52 -15.25
N THR A 221 0.98 17.80 -15.45
CA THR A 221 0.99 18.44 -16.79
C THR A 221 2.40 18.85 -17.25
N GLN A 222 3.46 18.54 -16.47
CA GLN A 222 4.84 18.89 -16.79
C GLN A 222 5.41 17.88 -17.79
N THR A 223 5.39 18.21 -19.06
CA THR A 223 5.86 17.34 -20.15
C THR A 223 7.25 17.71 -20.66
N GLU A 224 7.69 18.95 -20.49
CA GLU A 224 8.95 19.46 -21.04
C GLU A 224 10.16 18.86 -20.32
N GLY A 225 10.99 18.13 -21.07
CA GLY A 225 12.22 17.53 -20.54
C GLY A 225 12.03 16.37 -19.55
N THR A 226 10.80 15.79 -19.48
CA THR A 226 10.47 14.74 -18.51
C THR A 226 10.62 13.31 -19.02
N TRP A 227 11.00 13.14 -20.28
CA TRP A 227 11.46 11.87 -20.88
C TRP A 227 12.52 12.13 -21.97
N LYS A 228 13.24 11.08 -22.34
CA LYS A 228 14.40 11.17 -23.24
C LYS A 228 14.09 11.03 -24.73
N SER A 229 12.91 10.50 -25.06
CA SER A 229 12.54 10.34 -26.48
C SER A 229 12.08 11.66 -27.09
N GLU A 230 12.23 11.81 -28.42
CA GLU A 230 11.68 12.95 -29.16
C GLU A 230 10.17 12.87 -29.35
N GLN A 231 9.51 11.86 -28.78
CA GLN A 231 8.06 11.67 -28.84
C GLN A 231 7.35 12.75 -28.04
N ASN A 232 6.20 13.18 -28.54
CA ASN A 232 5.27 13.97 -27.76
C ASN A 232 4.52 13.09 -26.75
N GLU A 233 3.79 13.69 -25.82
CA GLU A 233 3.03 12.99 -24.79
C GLU A 233 2.02 11.99 -25.39
N GLU A 234 1.31 12.39 -26.45
CA GLU A 234 0.32 11.54 -27.10
C GLU A 234 0.95 10.23 -27.62
N ALA A 235 2.09 10.31 -28.30
CA ALA A 235 2.81 9.14 -28.78
C ALA A 235 3.39 8.27 -27.65
N LEU A 236 3.84 8.90 -26.55
CA LEU A 236 4.33 8.19 -25.36
C LEU A 236 3.19 7.40 -24.69
N LEU A 237 2.03 8.01 -24.53
CA LEU A 237 0.85 7.36 -23.92
C LEU A 237 0.25 6.30 -24.85
N GLU A 238 0.24 6.53 -26.14
CA GLU A 238 -0.20 5.54 -27.14
C GLU A 238 0.67 4.28 -27.08
N GLY A 239 2.00 4.43 -27.06
CA GLY A 239 2.91 3.29 -26.95
C GLY A 239 2.76 2.54 -25.62
N TRP A 240 2.52 3.24 -24.50
CA TRP A 240 2.20 2.61 -23.23
C TRP A 240 0.90 1.81 -23.29
N LYS A 241 -0.16 2.37 -23.87
CA LYS A 241 -1.44 1.68 -24.08
C LYS A 241 -1.24 0.39 -24.88
N GLU A 242 -0.53 0.47 -26.01
CA GLU A 242 -0.24 -0.71 -26.84
C GLU A 242 0.57 -1.77 -26.09
N LYS A 243 1.54 -1.34 -25.25
CA LYS A 243 2.29 -2.24 -24.37
C LYS A 243 1.36 -3.01 -23.42
N LEU A 244 0.39 -2.32 -22.82
CA LEU A 244 -0.59 -2.95 -21.92
C LEU A 244 -1.52 -3.90 -22.67
N LEU A 245 -2.05 -3.50 -23.81
CA LEU A 245 -2.95 -4.32 -24.64
C LEU A 245 -2.28 -5.61 -25.15
N GLY A 246 -0.95 -5.62 -25.26
CA GLY A 246 -0.16 -6.80 -25.61
C GLY A 246 0.10 -7.77 -24.46
N LEU A 247 -0.35 -7.50 -23.22
CA LEU A 247 -0.12 -8.38 -22.10
C LEU A 247 -1.04 -9.61 -22.12
N ASP A 248 -0.46 -10.76 -21.77
CA ASP A 248 -1.22 -11.99 -21.50
C ASP A 248 -1.79 -11.93 -20.09
N LEU A 249 -3.04 -11.47 -19.97
CA LEU A 249 -3.79 -11.33 -18.72
C LEU A 249 -4.92 -12.37 -18.67
N GLU A 250 -5.31 -12.74 -17.45
CA GLU A 250 -6.52 -13.54 -17.23
C GLU A 250 -7.79 -12.71 -17.44
N GLY A 251 -7.77 -11.45 -16.98
CA GLY A 251 -8.84 -10.48 -17.20
C GLY A 251 -8.72 -9.76 -18.53
N SER A 252 -9.64 -8.83 -18.79
CA SER A 252 -9.66 -7.99 -19.99
C SER A 252 -9.78 -6.52 -19.65
N PHE A 253 -9.12 -5.66 -20.41
CA PHE A 253 -9.24 -4.21 -20.21
C PHE A 253 -10.64 -3.72 -20.57
N ALA A 254 -11.35 -3.14 -19.61
CA ALA A 254 -12.55 -2.34 -19.82
C ALA A 254 -12.17 -0.90 -20.21
N GLY A 255 -11.07 -0.40 -19.64
CA GLY A 255 -10.54 0.91 -19.98
C GLY A 255 -9.10 1.12 -19.57
N ILE A 256 -8.40 1.96 -20.35
CA ILE A 256 -7.07 2.49 -20.03
C ILE A 256 -7.20 4.01 -20.12
N LEU A 257 -6.86 4.70 -19.03
CA LEU A 257 -7.08 6.12 -18.85
C LEU A 257 -5.76 6.84 -18.56
N HIS A 258 -5.75 8.13 -18.84
CA HIS A 258 -4.72 9.06 -18.41
C HIS A 258 -5.39 10.22 -17.66
N THR A 259 -4.98 10.44 -16.41
CA THR A 259 -5.48 11.51 -15.55
C THR A 259 -4.36 12.50 -15.24
N GLU A 260 -4.61 13.78 -15.55
CA GLU A 260 -3.74 14.88 -15.13
C GLU A 260 -4.07 15.29 -13.69
N ASN A 261 -3.03 15.52 -12.88
CA ASN A 261 -3.16 15.95 -11.49
C ASN A 261 -1.97 16.82 -11.10
N ASP A 262 -2.19 18.12 -10.95
CA ASP A 262 -1.18 19.08 -10.53
C ASP A 262 -1.29 19.49 -9.05
N SER A 263 -2.13 18.78 -8.27
CA SER A 263 -2.23 19.01 -6.83
C SER A 263 -0.86 18.88 -6.15
N LEU A 264 -0.52 19.83 -5.29
CA LEU A 264 0.67 19.75 -4.44
C LEU A 264 0.53 18.69 -3.33
N ALA A 265 -0.72 18.36 -2.97
CA ALA A 265 -1.01 17.28 -2.03
C ALA A 265 -0.86 15.91 -2.71
N ASP A 266 -0.48 14.90 -1.92
CA ASP A 266 -0.42 13.51 -2.36
C ASP A 266 -1.82 12.88 -2.38
N VAL A 267 -2.73 13.51 -3.11
CA VAL A 267 -4.11 13.08 -3.27
C VAL A 267 -4.36 12.93 -4.76
N VAL A 268 -4.91 11.80 -5.15
CA VAL A 268 -5.37 11.61 -6.53
C VAL A 268 -6.62 12.46 -6.72
N GLN A 269 -6.43 13.66 -7.29
CA GLN A 269 -7.49 14.52 -7.78
C GLN A 269 -7.55 14.40 -9.29
N ASN A 270 -8.74 14.57 -9.83
CA ASN A 270 -8.99 14.54 -11.26
C ASN A 270 -9.11 15.97 -11.77
N ASP A 271 -8.04 16.50 -12.36
CA ASP A 271 -8.11 17.80 -13.04
C ASP A 271 -8.62 17.57 -14.48
N ARG A 272 -8.16 16.51 -15.13
CA ARG A 272 -8.63 16.08 -16.46
C ARG A 272 -8.34 14.59 -16.64
N THR A 273 -9.31 13.83 -17.17
CA THR A 273 -9.13 12.43 -17.56
C THR A 273 -9.39 12.25 -19.05
N VAL A 274 -8.49 11.54 -19.73
CA VAL A 274 -8.60 11.14 -21.13
C VAL A 274 -8.71 9.63 -21.21
N ILE A 275 -9.64 9.14 -22.05
CA ILE A 275 -9.79 7.71 -22.33
C ILE A 275 -8.84 7.35 -23.48
N LEU A 276 -7.82 6.54 -23.19
CA LEU A 276 -6.88 6.03 -24.20
C LEU A 276 -7.43 4.77 -24.86
N TYR A 277 -8.21 3.98 -24.13
CA TYR A 277 -8.84 2.76 -24.65
C TYR A 277 -10.13 2.46 -23.87
N GLY A 278 -11.14 1.94 -24.56
CA GLY A 278 -12.38 1.45 -23.97
C GLY A 278 -13.24 2.53 -23.33
N GLN A 279 -13.48 2.40 -22.05
CA GLN A 279 -14.39 3.27 -21.29
C GLN A 279 -13.80 3.68 -19.94
N ASP A 280 -14.41 4.66 -19.27
CA ASP A 280 -13.96 5.21 -17.98
C ASP A 280 -14.54 4.47 -16.77
N PHE A 281 -15.02 3.25 -16.94
CA PHE A 281 -15.58 2.42 -15.88
C PHE A 281 -15.41 0.94 -16.21
N PHE A 282 -15.60 0.11 -15.20
CA PHE A 282 -15.81 -1.33 -15.36
C PHE A 282 -17.07 -1.78 -14.64
N MET A 283 -17.57 -2.95 -15.00
CA MET A 283 -18.72 -3.55 -14.34
C MET A 283 -18.27 -4.61 -13.34
N GLU A 284 -18.91 -4.65 -12.19
CA GLU A 284 -18.75 -5.72 -11.20
C GLU A 284 -20.11 -6.29 -10.83
N GLU A 285 -20.14 -7.52 -10.37
CA GLU A 285 -21.34 -8.18 -9.88
C GLU A 285 -21.19 -8.63 -8.43
N LEU A 286 -22.13 -8.23 -7.59
CA LEU A 286 -22.16 -8.62 -6.18
C LEU A 286 -23.61 -8.98 -5.79
N LEU A 287 -23.82 -10.20 -5.30
CA LEU A 287 -25.14 -10.72 -4.87
C LEU A 287 -26.23 -10.56 -5.95
N GLY A 288 -25.88 -10.76 -7.23
CA GLY A 288 -26.80 -10.63 -8.37
C GLY A 288 -27.06 -9.18 -8.82
N LEU A 289 -26.47 -8.19 -8.15
CA LEU A 289 -26.55 -6.79 -8.53
C LEU A 289 -25.34 -6.40 -9.37
N LYS A 290 -25.57 -5.57 -10.39
CA LYS A 290 -24.52 -5.03 -11.26
C LYS A 290 -24.13 -3.63 -10.82
N PHE A 291 -22.83 -3.39 -10.66
CA PHE A 291 -22.26 -2.14 -10.24
C PHE A 291 -21.39 -1.54 -11.34
N LYS A 292 -21.65 -0.29 -11.70
CA LYS A 292 -20.77 0.52 -12.54
C LYS A 292 -19.74 1.20 -11.64
N ILE A 293 -18.46 0.90 -11.85
CA ILE A 293 -17.36 1.37 -10.99
C ILE A 293 -16.41 2.23 -11.81
N THR A 294 -16.28 3.49 -11.44
CA THR A 294 -15.36 4.47 -12.03
C THR A 294 -14.00 4.46 -11.31
N PRO A 295 -12.93 5.09 -11.83
CA PRO A 295 -11.60 5.11 -11.19
C PRO A 295 -11.64 5.55 -9.73
N PHE A 296 -12.45 6.55 -9.41
CA PHE A 296 -12.52 7.17 -8.09
C PHE A 296 -13.72 6.75 -7.25
N SER A 297 -14.54 5.81 -7.72
CA SER A 297 -15.62 5.22 -6.91
C SER A 297 -15.08 4.61 -5.61
N PHE A 298 -15.79 4.82 -4.50
CA PHE A 298 -15.52 4.13 -3.25
C PHE A 298 -16.02 2.68 -3.34
N PHE A 299 -15.15 1.82 -3.84
CA PHE A 299 -15.39 0.38 -3.99
C PHE A 299 -14.06 -0.36 -3.86
N GLN A 300 -13.96 -1.26 -2.85
CA GLN A 300 -12.75 -2.06 -2.56
C GLN A 300 -13.13 -3.47 -2.20
#